data_9a04422c0096c47015126796bcab3216
#
_entry.id   9a04422c0096c47015126796bcab3216
#
_cell.length_a   1.000
_cell.length_b   1.000
_cell.length_c   1.000
_cell.angle_alpha   90.00
_cell.angle_beta   90.00
_cell.angle_gamma   90.00
#
_symmetry.space_group_name_H-M   'P 1'
#
loop_
_entity.id
_entity.type
_entity.pdbx_description
1 polymer ?
#
loop_
_entity_poly.entity_id
_entity_poly.type
_entity_poly.pdbx_seq_one_letter_code
_entity_poly.pdbx_strand_id
1 'polypeptide(L)'
;MASTASRYRRQISLLLDNGLISKELYHHFINRGLKVISPSNDFGLDYLGEIIPEIVIGASSDYVSKMKVPYQATSYVAARTGKSGKGIYIYKIIDRPGGGVLSLTGGIRKLGDSIFASTHRILLGTKAMMISADNLVVNKEQIWNWQFFGNAIKESNPNIYEDLTKLRDKIATKSTFHQIVVARSDKTFRRLKFANLCQKNQIRILDPKNGIKVVFLTNESGYEHALRFLPESDLIHYVITGKEFDMYLAMIQIRRSYGIDMILNDGGRIMSNSVRDLGLLGEERVTLEPYPGDQFVPQRDRIDSKNVLGIEGTGIDGGELKNAIKVHSTRIRDELANVYLYPLDEKLCN
;
A
#
# COMPACT_ATOMS: atom_id res chain seq x y z
N MET A 1 -26.32 10.26 -13.79
CA MET A 1 -25.93 9.35 -12.67
C MET A 1 -25.27 10.18 -11.56
N ALA A 2 -25.45 9.83 -10.29
CA ALA A 2 -24.76 10.53 -9.19
C ALA A 2 -23.24 10.26 -9.27
N SER A 3 -22.42 11.31 -9.05
CA SER A 3 -20.96 11.17 -9.03
C SER A 3 -20.50 10.26 -7.87
N THR A 4 -19.33 9.67 -8.00
CA THR A 4 -18.74 8.83 -6.93
C THR A 4 -18.62 9.60 -5.62
N ALA A 5 -18.25 10.88 -5.66
CA ALA A 5 -18.20 11.73 -4.47
C ALA A 5 -19.59 11.92 -3.84
N SER A 6 -20.65 12.03 -4.64
CA SER A 6 -22.03 12.13 -4.14
C SER A 6 -22.49 10.81 -3.52
N ARG A 7 -22.18 9.67 -4.17
CA ARG A 7 -22.47 8.33 -3.62
C ARG A 7 -21.74 8.10 -2.29
N TYR A 8 -20.48 8.50 -2.20
CA TYR A 8 -19.70 8.44 -0.97
C TYR A 8 -20.37 9.23 0.17
N ARG A 9 -20.69 10.51 -0.05
CA ARG A 9 -21.34 11.33 0.96
C ARG A 9 -22.65 10.71 1.45
N ARG A 10 -23.49 10.24 0.53
CA ARG A 10 -24.73 9.55 0.86
C ARG A 10 -24.50 8.30 1.69
N GLN A 11 -23.50 7.50 1.34
CA GLN A 11 -23.13 6.28 2.07
C GLN A 11 -22.74 6.61 3.52
N ILE A 12 -21.85 7.59 3.72
CA ILE A 12 -21.42 8.00 5.07
C ILE A 12 -22.61 8.54 5.89
N SER A 13 -23.50 9.32 5.28
CA SER A 13 -24.73 9.79 5.96
C SER A 13 -25.61 8.61 6.39
N LEU A 14 -25.83 7.63 5.53
CA LEU A 14 -26.60 6.42 5.89
C LEU A 14 -25.98 5.64 7.05
N LEU A 15 -24.65 5.58 7.14
CA LEU A 15 -23.99 4.93 8.27
C LEU A 15 -24.22 5.68 9.59
N LEU A 16 -24.22 7.01 9.54
CA LEU A 16 -24.57 7.85 10.71
C LEU A 16 -26.04 7.67 11.10
N ASP A 17 -26.95 7.77 10.13
CA ASP A 17 -28.39 7.69 10.36
C ASP A 17 -28.81 6.33 10.97
N ASN A 18 -28.08 5.26 10.63
CA ASN A 18 -28.27 3.93 11.20
C ASN A 18 -27.48 3.69 12.50
N GLY A 19 -26.81 4.70 13.05
CA GLY A 19 -26.02 4.57 14.29
C GLY A 19 -24.78 3.69 14.19
N LEU A 20 -24.31 3.40 12.97
CA LEU A 20 -23.14 2.54 12.72
C LEU A 20 -21.81 3.27 12.88
N ILE A 21 -21.82 4.60 12.80
CA ILE A 21 -20.66 5.46 13.08
C ILE A 21 -21.07 6.63 13.97
N SER A 22 -20.12 7.17 14.73
CA SER A 22 -20.34 8.37 15.53
C SER A 22 -20.39 9.65 14.66
N LYS A 23 -20.90 10.76 15.23
CA LYS A 23 -20.87 12.07 14.56
C LYS A 23 -19.44 12.54 14.27
N GLU A 24 -18.51 12.32 15.19
CA GLU A 24 -17.10 12.66 15.04
C GLU A 24 -16.50 11.91 13.84
N LEU A 25 -16.75 10.61 13.75
CA LEU A 25 -16.28 9.79 12.66
C LEU A 25 -16.91 10.18 11.31
N TYR A 26 -18.20 10.53 11.32
CA TYR A 26 -18.89 11.11 10.16
C TYR A 26 -18.18 12.38 9.68
N HIS A 27 -17.96 13.35 10.57
CA HIS A 27 -17.27 14.60 10.21
C HIS A 27 -15.85 14.35 9.72
N HIS A 28 -15.13 13.42 10.36
CA HIS A 28 -13.80 13.02 9.92
C HIS A 28 -13.77 12.56 8.47
N PHE A 29 -14.66 11.63 8.09
CA PHE A 29 -14.71 11.11 6.72
C PHE A 29 -15.23 12.15 5.71
N ILE A 30 -16.22 12.96 6.06
CA ILE A 30 -16.72 14.02 5.17
C ILE A 30 -15.66 15.09 4.90
N ASN A 31 -14.92 15.52 5.93
CA ASN A 31 -13.86 16.53 5.80
C ASN A 31 -12.65 16.00 5.03
N ARG A 32 -12.36 14.71 5.18
CA ARG A 32 -11.29 14.05 4.43
C ARG A 32 -11.57 14.02 2.93
N GLY A 33 -12.82 13.74 2.57
CA GLY A 33 -13.25 13.65 1.19
C GLY A 33 -12.61 12.51 0.42
N LEU A 34 -12.83 12.53 -0.88
CA LEU A 34 -12.20 11.59 -1.82
C LEU A 34 -11.57 12.38 -2.98
N LYS A 35 -10.49 11.87 -3.53
CA LYS A 35 -10.01 12.23 -4.85
C LYS A 35 -10.45 11.13 -5.82
N VAL A 36 -11.23 11.52 -6.84
CA VAL A 36 -11.69 10.61 -7.91
C VAL A 36 -10.98 11.02 -9.19
N ILE A 37 -10.43 10.05 -9.88
CA ILE A 37 -9.71 10.21 -11.14
C ILE A 37 -10.40 9.31 -12.16
N SER A 38 -10.80 9.89 -13.28
CA SER A 38 -11.28 9.16 -14.46
C SER A 38 -10.14 9.09 -15.49
N PRO A 39 -9.51 7.93 -15.71
CA PRO A 39 -8.39 7.83 -16.65
C PRO A 39 -8.73 8.36 -18.03
N SER A 40 -9.89 8.00 -18.59
CA SER A 40 -10.30 8.48 -19.92
C SER A 40 -10.62 9.98 -19.93
N ASN A 41 -11.47 10.45 -19.00
CA ASN A 41 -11.94 11.84 -19.02
C ASN A 41 -10.85 12.83 -18.60
N ASP A 42 -10.10 12.52 -17.54
CA ASP A 42 -9.12 13.45 -16.99
C ASP A 42 -7.80 13.44 -17.76
N PHE A 43 -7.49 12.32 -18.43
CA PHE A 43 -6.17 12.10 -19.01
C PHE A 43 -6.17 11.56 -20.44
N GLY A 44 -7.32 11.18 -21.00
CA GLY A 44 -7.40 10.55 -22.33
C GLY A 44 -6.71 9.18 -22.38
N LEU A 45 -6.88 8.39 -21.33
CA LEU A 45 -6.27 7.05 -21.18
C LEU A 45 -7.36 6.00 -21.41
N ASP A 46 -7.69 5.76 -22.66
CA ASP A 46 -8.89 5.00 -23.04
C ASP A 46 -8.78 3.54 -22.64
N TYR A 47 -7.65 2.88 -22.90
CA TYR A 47 -7.46 1.46 -22.55
C TYR A 47 -7.50 1.21 -21.04
N LEU A 48 -6.90 2.11 -20.26
CA LEU A 48 -6.98 2.02 -18.80
C LEU A 48 -8.40 2.34 -18.32
N GLY A 49 -9.06 3.31 -18.91
CA GLY A 49 -10.40 3.74 -18.57
C GLY A 49 -11.48 2.71 -18.86
N GLU A 50 -11.31 1.88 -19.90
CA GLU A 50 -12.19 0.73 -20.16
C GLU A 50 -12.14 -0.31 -19.03
N ILE A 51 -10.96 -0.48 -18.40
CA ILE A 51 -10.75 -1.47 -17.34
C ILE A 51 -11.04 -0.88 -15.96
N ILE A 52 -10.58 0.34 -15.72
CA ILE A 52 -10.77 1.07 -14.45
C ILE A 52 -11.40 2.44 -14.79
N PRO A 53 -12.72 2.53 -14.87
CA PRO A 53 -13.41 3.78 -15.24
C PRO A 53 -13.13 4.92 -14.24
N GLU A 54 -12.98 4.57 -12.97
CA GLU A 54 -12.69 5.52 -11.89
C GLU A 54 -11.65 4.94 -10.92
N ILE A 55 -10.70 5.77 -10.53
CA ILE A 55 -9.72 5.47 -9.50
C ILE A 55 -10.02 6.39 -8.31
N VAL A 56 -10.24 5.79 -7.16
CA VAL A 56 -10.58 6.53 -5.94
C VAL A 56 -9.38 6.52 -5.00
N ILE A 57 -8.99 7.70 -4.53
CA ILE A 57 -8.03 7.88 -3.43
C ILE A 57 -8.83 8.38 -2.23
N GLY A 58 -8.62 7.75 -1.09
CA GLY A 58 -9.39 7.96 0.12
C GLY A 58 -9.10 9.28 0.86
N ALA A 59 -8.48 10.26 0.21
CA ALA A 59 -8.30 11.59 0.73
C ALA A 59 -8.23 12.60 -0.42
N SER A 60 -8.84 13.77 -0.23
CA SER A 60 -8.69 14.91 -1.14
C SER A 60 -7.26 15.49 -1.07
N SER A 61 -6.83 16.15 -2.13
CA SER A 61 -5.51 16.82 -2.15
C SER A 61 -5.41 17.91 -1.08
N ASP A 62 -6.51 18.62 -0.82
CA ASP A 62 -6.59 19.64 0.22
C ASP A 62 -6.43 19.04 1.63
N TYR A 63 -7.03 17.89 1.89
CA TYR A 63 -6.85 17.19 3.16
C TYR A 63 -5.40 16.74 3.35
N VAL A 64 -4.81 16.09 2.34
CA VAL A 64 -3.42 15.63 2.36
C VAL A 64 -2.43 16.77 2.58
N SER A 65 -2.72 17.97 2.02
CA SER A 65 -1.85 19.13 2.19
C SER A 65 -1.75 19.61 3.64
N LYS A 66 -2.81 19.41 4.44
CA LYS A 66 -2.91 19.80 5.86
C LYS A 66 -2.32 18.75 6.83
N MET A 67 -1.98 17.55 6.35
CA MET A 67 -1.43 16.51 7.20
C MET A 67 0.02 16.79 7.60
N LYS A 68 0.38 16.50 8.84
CA LYS A 68 1.75 16.58 9.39
C LYS A 68 2.62 15.40 8.99
N VAL A 69 1.99 14.31 8.57
CA VAL A 69 2.62 13.06 8.16
C VAL A 69 2.19 12.71 6.74
N PRO A 70 2.90 11.84 6.03
CA PRO A 70 2.43 11.34 4.74
C PRO A 70 1.12 10.56 4.87
N TYR A 71 0.21 10.76 3.94
CA TYR A 71 -0.96 9.90 3.78
C TYR A 71 -0.51 8.50 3.37
N GLN A 72 -0.92 7.47 4.09
CA GLN A 72 -0.48 6.10 3.84
C GLN A 72 -1.62 5.23 3.31
N ALA A 73 -1.29 4.45 2.30
CA ALA A 73 -2.14 3.41 1.76
C ALA A 73 -1.38 2.07 1.71
N THR A 74 -2.11 0.99 1.76
CA THR A 74 -1.57 -0.36 1.52
C THR A 74 -2.47 -1.13 0.56
N SER A 75 -1.93 -2.18 -0.07
CA SER A 75 -2.73 -3.05 -0.94
C SER A 75 -2.44 -4.52 -0.67
N TYR A 76 -3.48 -5.34 -0.78
CA TYR A 76 -3.41 -6.79 -0.61
C TYR A 76 -4.26 -7.51 -1.65
N VAL A 77 -3.91 -8.76 -1.86
CA VAL A 77 -4.78 -9.71 -2.55
C VAL A 77 -5.39 -10.65 -1.53
N ALA A 78 -6.69 -10.81 -1.56
CA ALA A 78 -7.41 -11.79 -0.77
C ALA A 78 -8.02 -12.84 -1.69
N ALA A 79 -7.82 -14.10 -1.38
CA ALA A 79 -8.41 -15.20 -2.13
C ALA A 79 -9.49 -15.88 -1.33
N ARG A 80 -10.54 -16.31 -2.03
CA ARG A 80 -11.61 -17.09 -1.45
C ARG A 80 -11.08 -18.44 -1.01
N THR A 81 -11.39 -18.88 0.23
CA THR A 81 -11.06 -20.22 0.72
C THR A 81 -12.32 -20.97 1.15
N GLY A 82 -12.40 -22.23 0.74
CA GLY A 82 -13.37 -23.19 1.22
C GLY A 82 -14.70 -23.22 0.49
N LYS A 83 -15.27 -24.40 0.39
CA LYS A 83 -16.66 -24.65 0.06
C LYS A 83 -17.47 -24.39 1.32
N SER A 84 -18.00 -23.22 1.55
CA SER A 84 -19.05 -23.11 2.53
C SER A 84 -20.37 -23.37 1.82
N GLY A 85 -21.04 -24.43 2.18
CA GLY A 85 -22.38 -24.75 1.67
C GLY A 85 -23.47 -23.75 2.07
N LYS A 86 -23.11 -22.63 2.71
CA LYS A 86 -24.01 -21.58 3.19
C LYS A 86 -23.75 -20.18 2.60
N GLY A 87 -22.98 -20.07 1.52
CA GLY A 87 -22.75 -18.78 0.88
C GLY A 87 -21.84 -17.80 1.65
N ILE A 88 -21.30 -18.19 2.79
CA ILE A 88 -20.35 -17.40 3.56
C ILE A 88 -18.97 -17.59 2.92
N TYR A 89 -18.42 -16.50 2.41
CA TYR A 89 -17.12 -16.51 1.79
C TYR A 89 -16.06 -16.19 2.85
N ILE A 90 -15.18 -17.15 3.12
CA ILE A 90 -14.01 -16.93 3.97
C ILE A 90 -12.88 -16.50 3.05
N TYR A 91 -12.36 -15.28 3.25
CA TYR A 91 -11.22 -14.78 2.52
C TYR A 91 -9.95 -15.06 3.32
N LYS A 92 -8.88 -15.47 2.66
CA LYS A 92 -7.54 -15.52 3.24
C LYS A 92 -6.65 -14.56 2.51
N ILE A 93 -5.90 -13.78 3.26
CA ILE A 93 -4.75 -13.08 2.74
C ILE A 93 -3.66 -14.11 2.56
N ILE A 94 -3.12 -14.16 1.37
CA ILE A 94 -2.05 -15.08 1.04
C ILE A 94 -0.75 -14.29 1.14
N ASP A 95 -0.16 -14.37 2.34
CA ASP A 95 1.19 -13.89 2.59
C ASP A 95 2.14 -15.09 2.52
N ARG A 96 3.11 -15.06 1.64
CA ARG A 96 4.15 -16.09 1.61
C ARG A 96 5.19 -15.79 2.67
N PRO A 97 5.68 -16.82 3.40
CA PRO A 97 6.96 -16.71 4.08
C PRO A 97 8.01 -16.35 3.02
N GLY A 98 8.55 -15.18 3.10
CA GLY A 98 9.52 -14.71 2.13
C GLY A 98 9.03 -13.66 1.14
N GLY A 99 7.90 -13.08 1.39
CA GLY A 99 7.43 -11.87 0.70
C GLY A 99 6.70 -12.14 -0.59
N GLY A 100 5.49 -11.73 -0.59
CA GLY A 100 4.82 -11.34 -1.79
C GLY A 100 3.63 -12.18 -2.17
N VAL A 101 2.54 -11.59 -1.90
CA VAL A 101 1.25 -11.80 -2.56
C VAL A 101 1.38 -11.89 -4.08
N LEU A 102 2.36 -11.21 -4.67
CA LEU A 102 2.70 -11.23 -6.11
C LEU A 102 2.89 -12.62 -6.71
N SER A 103 3.23 -13.61 -5.93
CA SER A 103 3.43 -14.96 -6.46
C SER A 103 2.14 -15.75 -6.74
N LEU A 104 1.00 -15.32 -6.23
CA LEU A 104 -0.29 -15.88 -6.64
C LEU A 104 -0.70 -15.41 -8.01
N THR A 105 -0.11 -14.34 -8.41
CA THR A 105 -0.46 -13.65 -9.62
C THR A 105 0.31 -14.14 -10.86
N GLY A 106 0.92 -15.33 -10.88
CA GLY A 106 1.55 -15.88 -12.08
C GLY A 106 0.54 -16.19 -13.18
N GLY A 107 0.46 -15.39 -14.23
CA GLY A 107 -0.33 -15.66 -15.43
C GLY A 107 -1.47 -14.67 -15.72
N ILE A 108 -2.13 -14.87 -16.85
CA ILE A 108 -3.16 -13.99 -17.45
C ILE A 108 -4.35 -13.70 -16.50
N ARG A 109 -4.61 -14.59 -15.55
CA ARG A 109 -5.75 -14.47 -14.63
C ARG A 109 -5.64 -13.31 -13.65
N LYS A 110 -4.45 -12.72 -13.52
CA LYS A 110 -4.07 -11.74 -12.51
C LYS A 110 -3.74 -10.36 -13.07
N LEU A 111 -4.05 -10.16 -14.31
CA LEU A 111 -3.84 -8.86 -14.95
C LEU A 111 -4.65 -7.77 -14.25
N GLY A 112 -5.84 -8.10 -13.73
CA GLY A 112 -6.68 -7.17 -12.96
C GLY A 112 -5.98 -6.64 -11.73
N ASP A 113 -5.48 -7.52 -10.86
CA ASP A 113 -4.71 -7.13 -9.68
C ASP A 113 -3.44 -6.36 -10.06
N SER A 114 -2.70 -6.83 -11.05
CA SER A 114 -1.49 -6.16 -11.51
C SER A 114 -1.76 -4.73 -11.99
N ILE A 115 -2.84 -4.50 -12.73
CA ILE A 115 -3.26 -3.17 -13.19
C ILE A 115 -3.68 -2.31 -11.99
N PHE A 116 -4.50 -2.85 -11.09
CA PHE A 116 -4.98 -2.15 -9.90
C PHE A 116 -3.82 -1.77 -8.99
N ALA A 117 -2.95 -2.72 -8.64
CA ALA A 117 -1.77 -2.47 -7.82
C ALA A 117 -0.80 -1.48 -8.47
N SER A 118 -0.59 -1.58 -9.79
CA SER A 118 0.28 -0.64 -10.51
C SER A 118 -0.28 0.76 -10.57
N THR A 119 -1.59 0.90 -10.73
CA THR A 119 -2.28 2.19 -10.65
C THR A 119 -2.04 2.84 -9.28
N HIS A 120 -2.10 2.06 -8.20
CA HIS A 120 -1.82 2.56 -6.85
C HIS A 120 -0.37 2.95 -6.65
N ARG A 121 0.57 2.17 -7.15
CA ARG A 121 1.98 2.49 -7.11
C ARG A 121 2.28 3.79 -7.85
N ILE A 122 1.61 4.04 -8.95
CA ILE A 122 1.70 5.31 -9.66
C ILE A 122 1.12 6.45 -8.84
N LEU A 123 -0.09 6.30 -8.29
CA LEU A 123 -0.81 7.41 -7.66
C LEU A 123 -0.29 7.73 -6.26
N LEU A 124 0.04 6.71 -5.47
CA LEU A 124 0.38 6.84 -4.06
C LEU A 124 1.86 6.64 -3.79
N GLY A 125 2.52 5.81 -4.60
CA GLY A 125 3.94 5.49 -4.46
C GLY A 125 4.87 6.30 -5.37
N THR A 126 4.39 7.36 -6.01
CA THR A 126 5.20 8.12 -6.97
C THR A 126 6.44 8.74 -6.33
N LYS A 127 6.31 9.26 -5.10
CA LYS A 127 7.40 9.84 -4.34
C LYS A 127 8.08 8.84 -3.43
N ALA A 128 7.33 7.89 -2.85
CA ALA A 128 7.88 6.92 -1.93
C ALA A 128 7.06 5.63 -1.82
N MET A 129 7.78 4.53 -1.65
CA MET A 129 7.21 3.27 -1.18
C MET A 129 7.92 2.83 0.09
N MET A 130 7.16 2.31 1.05
CA MET A 130 7.66 1.87 2.35
C MET A 130 7.59 0.35 2.46
N ILE A 131 8.71 -0.26 2.86
CA ILE A 131 8.84 -1.70 3.08
C ILE A 131 9.52 -1.99 4.41
N SER A 132 9.41 -3.21 4.89
CA SER A 132 10.23 -3.66 6.01
C SER A 132 11.63 -4.08 5.55
N ALA A 133 12.61 -3.99 6.42
CA ALA A 133 13.94 -4.50 6.14
C ALA A 133 13.96 -6.02 5.87
N ASP A 134 13.00 -6.75 6.43
CA ASP A 134 12.84 -8.18 6.16
C ASP A 134 12.47 -8.45 4.69
N ASN A 135 11.70 -7.55 4.08
CA ASN A 135 11.40 -7.65 2.65
C ASN A 135 12.68 -7.54 1.79
N LEU A 136 13.64 -6.72 2.19
CA LEU A 136 14.93 -6.63 1.49
C LEU A 136 15.75 -7.91 1.61
N VAL A 137 15.74 -8.53 2.79
CA VAL A 137 16.47 -9.78 3.03
C VAL A 137 15.93 -10.90 2.16
N VAL A 138 14.64 -10.93 1.96
CA VAL A 138 13.94 -11.99 1.22
C VAL A 138 13.88 -11.73 -0.28
N ASN A 139 13.61 -10.50 -0.68
CA ASN A 139 13.39 -10.09 -2.08
C ASN A 139 14.53 -9.21 -2.58
N LYS A 140 15.75 -9.71 -2.52
CA LYS A 140 16.97 -8.96 -2.83
C LYS A 140 17.02 -8.35 -4.23
N GLU A 141 16.44 -9.05 -5.20
CA GLU A 141 16.42 -8.63 -6.61
C GLU A 141 15.35 -7.57 -6.90
N GLN A 142 14.41 -7.35 -5.96
CA GLN A 142 13.26 -6.49 -6.21
C GLN A 142 13.61 -5.02 -6.00
N ILE A 143 13.19 -4.19 -6.96
CA ILE A 143 13.17 -2.73 -6.85
C ILE A 143 11.71 -2.30 -6.83
N TRP A 144 11.30 -1.57 -5.78
CA TRP A 144 9.91 -1.18 -5.57
C TRP A 144 9.55 0.13 -6.28
N ASN A 145 9.90 0.28 -7.56
CA ASN A 145 9.50 1.41 -8.38
C ASN A 145 8.64 0.97 -9.57
N TRP A 146 8.00 1.94 -10.23
CA TRP A 146 7.16 1.69 -11.39
C TRP A 146 7.87 0.92 -12.51
N GLN A 147 9.11 1.26 -12.81
CA GLN A 147 9.84 0.61 -13.90
C GLN A 147 9.94 -0.90 -13.69
N PHE A 148 10.17 -1.32 -12.45
CA PHE A 148 10.22 -2.73 -12.14
C PHE A 148 8.85 -3.42 -12.23
N PHE A 149 7.83 -2.81 -11.63
CA PHE A 149 6.49 -3.42 -11.62
C PHE A 149 5.76 -3.31 -12.96
N GLY A 150 6.05 -2.31 -13.75
CA GLY A 150 5.45 -2.11 -15.07
C GLY A 150 5.85 -3.16 -16.09
N ASN A 151 7.02 -3.78 -15.95
CA ASN A 151 7.51 -4.75 -16.93
C ASN A 151 6.56 -5.94 -17.13
N ALA A 152 5.97 -6.46 -16.05
CA ALA A 152 5.02 -7.57 -16.16
C ALA A 152 3.75 -7.21 -16.95
N ILE A 153 3.31 -5.95 -16.85
CA ILE A 153 2.17 -5.44 -17.64
C ILE A 153 2.60 -5.20 -19.08
N LYS A 154 3.79 -4.66 -19.29
CA LYS A 154 4.32 -4.39 -20.64
C LYS A 154 4.34 -5.65 -21.51
N GLU A 155 4.73 -6.78 -20.94
CA GLU A 155 4.76 -8.06 -21.66
C GLU A 155 3.37 -8.61 -21.96
N SER A 156 2.41 -8.42 -21.05
CA SER A 156 1.08 -9.01 -21.16
C SER A 156 0.05 -8.09 -21.84
N ASN A 157 0.20 -6.77 -21.71
CA ASN A 157 -0.70 -5.78 -22.28
C ASN A 157 0.01 -4.43 -22.53
N PRO A 158 0.66 -4.25 -23.69
CA PRO A 158 1.40 -3.05 -24.03
C PRO A 158 0.57 -1.76 -23.96
N ASN A 159 -0.68 -1.78 -24.42
CA ASN A 159 -1.56 -0.60 -24.44
C ASN A 159 -1.85 -0.10 -23.01
N ILE A 160 -2.13 -1.02 -22.09
CA ILE A 160 -2.32 -0.67 -20.68
C ILE A 160 -1.03 -0.15 -20.07
N TYR A 161 0.11 -0.72 -20.42
CA TYR A 161 1.41 -0.23 -19.96
C TYR A 161 1.67 1.22 -20.44
N GLU A 162 1.34 1.53 -21.69
CA GLU A 162 1.46 2.89 -22.23
C GLU A 162 0.57 3.88 -21.47
N ASP A 163 -0.69 3.53 -21.23
CA ASP A 163 -1.62 4.37 -20.48
C ASP A 163 -1.15 4.57 -19.03
N LEU A 164 -0.67 3.53 -18.35
CA LEU A 164 -0.11 3.64 -17.02
C LEU A 164 1.17 4.50 -16.99
N THR A 165 1.98 4.43 -18.05
CA THR A 165 3.17 5.28 -18.19
C THR A 165 2.77 6.74 -18.39
N LYS A 166 1.79 7.02 -19.26
CA LYS A 166 1.24 8.38 -19.45
C LYS A 166 0.62 8.93 -18.16
N LEU A 167 -0.12 8.08 -17.42
CA LEU A 167 -0.69 8.45 -16.12
C LEU A 167 0.43 8.85 -15.14
N ARG A 168 1.48 8.04 -15.04
CA ARG A 168 2.63 8.34 -14.20
C ARG A 168 3.28 9.68 -14.60
N ASP A 169 3.54 9.90 -15.87
CA ASP A 169 4.22 11.10 -16.35
C ASP A 169 3.39 12.38 -16.09
N LYS A 170 2.07 12.27 -16.10
CA LYS A 170 1.16 13.37 -15.75
C LYS A 170 1.07 13.63 -14.24
N ILE A 171 1.23 12.61 -13.42
CA ILE A 171 1.09 12.68 -11.95
C ILE A 171 2.45 12.83 -11.28
N ALA A 172 3.48 12.19 -11.81
CA ALA A 172 4.83 12.28 -11.30
C ALA A 172 5.34 13.70 -11.52
N THR A 173 5.23 14.52 -10.51
CA THR A 173 6.06 15.71 -10.42
C THR A 173 7.53 15.26 -10.53
N LYS A 174 8.44 16.13 -10.96
CA LYS A 174 9.89 15.88 -11.08
C LYS A 174 10.56 15.48 -9.73
N SER A 175 9.81 14.88 -8.83
CA SER A 175 10.25 14.46 -7.49
C SER A 175 11.05 13.17 -7.58
N THR A 176 12.14 13.11 -6.85
CA THR A 176 12.94 11.91 -6.69
C THR A 176 12.14 10.84 -5.93
N PHE A 177 12.13 9.62 -6.46
CA PHE A 177 11.55 8.48 -5.76
C PHE A 177 12.46 8.05 -4.60
N HIS A 178 11.85 7.78 -3.44
CA HIS A 178 12.54 7.27 -2.25
C HIS A 178 12.00 5.89 -1.87
N GLN A 179 12.92 4.96 -1.66
CA GLN A 179 12.59 3.69 -1.03
C GLN A 179 12.73 3.85 0.48
N ILE A 180 11.62 3.87 1.19
CA ILE A 180 11.62 3.91 2.65
C ILE A 180 11.74 2.48 3.19
N VAL A 181 12.68 2.26 4.11
CA VAL A 181 12.94 0.94 4.70
C VAL A 181 12.85 1.05 6.22
N VAL A 182 11.89 0.33 6.81
CA VAL A 182 11.75 0.28 8.26
C VAL A 182 12.71 -0.76 8.84
N ALA A 183 13.73 -0.30 9.54
CA ALA A 183 14.79 -1.10 10.15
C ALA A 183 14.97 -0.69 11.63
N ARG A 184 14.04 -1.11 12.49
CA ARG A 184 13.80 -0.56 13.84
C ARG A 184 14.98 -0.65 14.82
N SER A 185 15.98 -1.53 14.59
CA SER A 185 17.03 -1.79 15.56
C SER A 185 18.31 -2.34 14.93
N ASP A 186 19.37 -2.42 15.74
CA ASP A 186 20.63 -3.06 15.39
C ASP A 186 20.49 -4.52 14.94
N LYS A 187 19.57 -5.29 15.52
CA LYS A 187 19.28 -6.68 15.10
C LYS A 187 18.86 -6.74 13.63
N THR A 188 18.04 -5.79 13.21
CA THR A 188 17.59 -5.70 11.82
C THR A 188 18.76 -5.43 10.88
N PHE A 189 19.64 -4.51 11.24
CA PHE A 189 20.82 -4.19 10.45
C PHE A 189 21.85 -5.32 10.41
N ARG A 190 22.00 -6.11 11.48
CA ARG A 190 22.83 -7.32 11.45
C ARG A 190 22.35 -8.31 10.41
N ARG A 191 21.04 -8.50 10.30
CA ARG A 191 20.43 -9.38 9.28
C ARG A 191 20.64 -8.83 7.87
N LEU A 192 20.46 -7.52 7.67
CA LEU A 192 20.74 -6.86 6.39
C LEU A 192 22.21 -6.99 6.00
N LYS A 193 23.13 -6.76 6.92
CA LYS A 193 24.57 -6.93 6.71
C LYS A 193 24.89 -8.35 6.24
N PHE A 194 24.41 -9.34 6.97
CA PHE A 194 24.60 -10.75 6.62
C PHE A 194 24.05 -11.05 5.22
N ALA A 195 22.82 -10.61 4.94
CA ALA A 195 22.18 -10.82 3.66
C ALA A 195 22.90 -10.14 2.49
N ASN A 196 23.53 -8.98 2.72
CA ASN A 196 24.21 -8.21 1.68
C ASN A 196 25.65 -8.71 1.43
N LEU A 197 26.38 -9.12 2.48
CA LEU A 197 27.80 -9.50 2.39
C LEU A 197 28.04 -10.99 2.15
N CYS A 198 27.16 -11.85 2.67
CA CYS A 198 27.40 -13.30 2.70
C CYS A 198 26.77 -14.06 1.54
N GLN A 199 26.11 -13.41 0.61
CA GLN A 199 25.45 -14.07 -0.51
C GLN A 199 25.89 -13.47 -1.85
N LYS A 200 25.96 -14.32 -2.88
CA LYS A 200 26.37 -13.94 -4.25
C LYS A 200 25.53 -12.81 -4.86
N ASN A 201 24.29 -12.60 -4.36
CA ASN A 201 23.39 -11.58 -4.84
C ASN A 201 23.28 -10.46 -3.80
N GLN A 202 23.87 -9.32 -4.08
CA GLN A 202 23.69 -8.11 -3.30
C GLN A 202 22.23 -7.64 -3.32
N ILE A 203 21.80 -6.96 -2.25
CA ILE A 203 20.48 -6.34 -2.21
C ILE A 203 20.43 -5.23 -3.25
N ARG A 204 19.65 -5.41 -4.28
CA ARG A 204 19.71 -4.63 -5.51
C ARG A 204 19.41 -3.13 -5.30
N ILE A 205 18.52 -2.76 -4.38
CA ILE A 205 18.23 -1.35 -4.09
C ILE A 205 19.38 -0.63 -3.37
N LEU A 206 20.31 -1.39 -2.76
CA LEU A 206 21.50 -0.84 -2.10
C LEU A 206 22.71 -0.75 -3.06
N ASP A 207 22.59 -1.26 -4.28
CA ASP A 207 23.63 -1.12 -5.30
C ASP A 207 23.57 0.33 -5.85
N PRO A 208 24.65 1.14 -5.69
CA PRO A 208 24.69 2.52 -6.18
C PRO A 208 24.42 2.65 -7.68
N LYS A 209 24.69 1.62 -8.47
CA LYS A 209 24.46 1.62 -9.92
C LYS A 209 22.98 1.77 -10.28
N ASN A 210 22.07 1.41 -9.38
CA ASN A 210 20.64 1.52 -9.61
C ASN A 210 20.09 2.92 -9.29
N GLY A 211 20.87 3.80 -8.66
CA GLY A 211 20.50 5.19 -8.39
C GLY A 211 19.29 5.38 -7.47
N ILE A 212 18.94 4.36 -6.68
CA ILE A 212 17.77 4.40 -5.80
C ILE A 212 18.14 5.12 -4.50
N LYS A 213 17.39 6.17 -4.17
CA LYS A 213 17.50 6.80 -2.85
C LYS A 213 16.77 5.96 -1.80
N VAL A 214 17.51 5.52 -0.80
CA VAL A 214 16.99 4.70 0.30
C VAL A 214 17.01 5.51 1.58
N VAL A 215 15.89 5.55 2.29
CA VAL A 215 15.75 6.19 3.59
C VAL A 215 15.43 5.12 4.63
N PHE A 216 16.38 4.84 5.51
CA PHE A 216 16.16 3.92 6.62
C PHE A 216 15.51 4.64 7.80
N LEU A 217 14.41 4.09 8.30
CA LEU A 217 13.78 4.52 9.54
C LEU A 217 14.27 3.63 10.67
N THR A 218 14.93 4.22 11.67
CA THR A 218 15.60 3.44 12.72
C THR A 218 15.69 4.21 14.04
N ASN A 219 16.17 3.53 15.08
CA ASN A 219 16.59 4.13 16.34
C ASN A 219 18.10 4.39 16.36
N GLU A 220 18.60 5.04 17.43
CA GLU A 220 20.03 5.37 17.59
C GLU A 220 20.94 4.14 17.46
N SER A 221 20.63 3.04 18.17
CA SER A 221 21.47 1.84 18.14
C SER A 221 21.50 1.17 16.74
N GLY A 222 20.39 1.23 16.01
CA GLY A 222 20.32 0.76 14.64
C GLY A 222 21.18 1.60 13.71
N TYR A 223 21.13 2.91 13.84
CA TYR A 223 21.94 3.84 13.05
C TYR A 223 23.45 3.63 13.29
N GLU A 224 23.89 3.62 14.55
CA GLU A 224 25.29 3.39 14.90
C GLU A 224 25.82 2.06 14.35
N HIS A 225 24.97 1.02 14.37
CA HIS A 225 25.34 -0.27 13.79
C HIS A 225 25.41 -0.23 12.27
N ALA A 226 24.46 0.47 11.63
CA ALA A 226 24.36 0.57 10.18
C ALA A 226 25.57 1.30 9.57
N LEU A 227 26.01 2.40 10.18
CA LEU A 227 27.15 3.21 9.68
C LEU A 227 28.43 2.39 9.45
N ARG A 228 28.62 1.28 10.16
CA ARG A 228 29.81 0.43 10.05
C ARG A 228 29.89 -0.32 8.71
N PHE A 229 28.80 -0.46 7.97
CA PHE A 229 28.77 -1.19 6.69
C PHE A 229 27.92 -0.55 5.61
N LEU A 230 27.10 0.42 5.98
CA LEU A 230 26.21 1.15 5.09
C LEU A 230 26.24 2.64 5.48
N PRO A 231 27.34 3.36 5.15
CA PRO A 231 27.50 4.77 5.50
C PRO A 231 26.48 5.64 4.77
N GLU A 232 26.21 6.80 5.34
CA GLU A 232 25.44 7.84 4.66
C GLU A 232 26.09 8.26 3.35
N SER A 233 25.25 8.56 2.37
CA SER A 233 25.67 8.99 1.04
C SER A 233 24.51 9.75 0.37
N ASP A 234 24.72 10.22 -0.85
CA ASP A 234 23.64 10.81 -1.66
C ASP A 234 22.47 9.86 -1.93
N LEU A 235 22.68 8.56 -1.78
CA LEU A 235 21.67 7.52 -2.00
C LEU A 235 21.17 6.85 -0.72
N ILE A 236 21.92 6.93 0.38
CA ILE A 236 21.60 6.27 1.65
C ILE A 236 21.43 7.31 2.74
N HIS A 237 20.21 7.38 3.27
CA HIS A 237 19.83 8.34 4.30
C HIS A 237 19.22 7.63 5.51
N TYR A 238 19.22 8.27 6.65
CA TYR A 238 18.62 7.78 7.88
C TYR A 238 17.67 8.80 8.50
N VAL A 239 16.56 8.29 9.03
CA VAL A 239 15.66 9.01 9.93
C VAL A 239 15.75 8.31 11.28
N ILE A 240 16.31 9.02 12.24
CA ILE A 240 16.60 8.50 13.59
C ILE A 240 15.57 9.07 14.55
N THR A 241 14.85 8.20 15.26
CA THR A 241 13.74 8.61 16.13
C THR A 241 14.09 8.66 17.62
N GLY A 242 15.35 8.49 17.96
CA GLY A 242 15.86 8.47 19.35
C GLY A 242 16.24 7.06 19.82
N LYS A 243 16.29 6.85 21.13
CA LYS A 243 16.69 5.56 21.72
C LYS A 243 15.74 4.43 21.38
N GLU A 244 14.45 4.72 21.42
CA GLU A 244 13.40 3.82 21.00
C GLU A 244 12.89 4.22 19.60
N PHE A 245 12.46 3.22 18.83
CA PHE A 245 11.89 3.48 17.50
C PHE A 245 10.46 4.01 17.62
N ASP A 246 10.23 5.20 17.07
CA ASP A 246 8.92 5.85 17.02
C ASP A 246 8.50 6.05 15.55
N MET A 247 7.50 5.30 15.12
CA MET A 247 6.98 5.37 13.75
C MET A 247 6.30 6.73 13.46
N TYR A 248 5.60 7.31 14.44
CA TYR A 248 4.93 8.59 14.26
C TYR A 248 5.93 9.71 14.03
N LEU A 249 6.97 9.78 14.87
CA LEU A 249 8.05 10.74 14.72
C LEU A 249 8.81 10.55 13.40
N ALA A 250 9.04 9.29 12.99
CA ALA A 250 9.64 9.00 11.70
C ALA A 250 8.81 9.56 10.54
N MET A 251 7.48 9.40 10.58
CA MET A 251 6.59 9.91 9.53
C MET A 251 6.58 11.45 9.49
N ILE A 252 6.63 12.13 10.64
CA ILE A 252 6.78 13.59 10.67
C ILE A 252 8.08 14.02 9.97
N GLN A 253 9.18 13.34 10.27
CA GLN A 253 10.48 13.67 9.67
C GLN A 253 10.49 13.39 8.15
N ILE A 254 9.89 12.28 7.71
CA ILE A 254 9.71 11.98 6.27
C ILE A 254 8.95 13.11 5.56
N ARG A 255 7.86 13.58 6.15
CA ARG A 255 7.08 14.68 5.56
C ARG A 255 7.89 15.97 5.48
N ARG A 256 8.58 16.34 6.57
CA ARG A 256 9.32 17.60 6.69
C ARG A 256 10.60 17.64 5.85
N SER A 257 11.40 16.56 5.93
CA SER A 257 12.75 16.55 5.35
C SER A 257 12.78 16.17 3.87
N TYR A 258 11.80 15.36 3.41
CA TYR A 258 11.77 14.86 2.03
C TYR A 258 10.58 15.36 1.22
N GLY A 259 9.65 16.12 1.82
CA GLY A 259 8.46 16.62 1.13
C GLY A 259 7.53 15.50 0.63
N ILE A 260 7.63 14.32 1.24
CA ILE A 260 6.81 13.17 0.86
C ILE A 260 5.43 13.32 1.50
N ASP A 261 4.40 13.43 0.68
CA ASP A 261 3.01 13.67 1.10
C ASP A 261 2.15 12.40 1.05
N MET A 262 2.55 11.42 0.26
CA MET A 262 1.88 10.12 0.14
C MET A 262 2.91 9.00 0.12
N ILE A 263 2.55 7.86 0.76
CA ILE A 263 3.36 6.65 0.81
C ILE A 263 2.49 5.44 0.49
N LEU A 264 2.94 4.60 -0.43
CA LEU A 264 2.42 3.24 -0.53
C LEU A 264 3.22 2.33 0.40
N ASN A 265 2.52 1.78 1.40
CA ASN A 265 3.09 0.82 2.34
C ASN A 265 2.97 -0.60 1.78
N ASP A 266 4.09 -1.15 1.35
CA ASP A 266 4.23 -2.53 0.84
C ASP A 266 5.04 -3.40 1.80
N GLY A 267 5.00 -3.07 3.08
CA GLY A 267 5.78 -3.72 4.14
C GLY A 267 5.22 -5.05 4.64
N GLY A 268 4.13 -5.50 4.05
CA GLY A 268 3.42 -6.69 4.46
C GLY A 268 2.56 -6.47 5.72
N ARG A 269 1.86 -7.53 6.13
CA ARG A 269 0.82 -7.50 7.16
C ARG A 269 1.27 -6.86 8.48
N ILE A 270 2.41 -7.30 9.02
CA ILE A 270 2.87 -6.85 10.35
C ILE A 270 3.09 -5.34 10.36
N MET A 271 3.70 -4.80 9.30
CA MET A 271 3.95 -3.37 9.22
C MET A 271 2.66 -2.59 8.99
N SER A 272 1.79 -3.07 8.12
CA SER A 272 0.49 -2.43 7.86
C SER A 272 -0.38 -2.39 9.11
N ASN A 273 -0.42 -3.47 9.89
CA ASN A 273 -1.09 -3.50 11.18
C ASN A 273 -0.49 -2.48 12.15
N SER A 274 0.84 -2.44 12.29
CA SER A 274 1.49 -1.46 13.15
C SER A 274 1.16 -0.02 12.78
N VAL A 275 1.11 0.29 11.49
CA VAL A 275 0.77 1.63 10.99
C VAL A 275 -0.71 1.95 11.23
N ARG A 276 -1.60 0.97 11.05
CA ARG A 276 -3.02 1.13 11.31
C ARG A 276 -3.32 1.34 12.80
N ASP A 277 -2.72 0.53 13.67
CA ASP A 277 -2.91 0.62 15.13
C ASP A 277 -2.47 1.98 15.70
N LEU A 278 -1.54 2.65 15.01
CA LEU A 278 -1.12 4.02 15.31
C LEU A 278 -2.03 5.09 14.66
N GLY A 279 -3.10 4.70 13.96
CA GLY A 279 -3.97 5.63 13.25
C GLY A 279 -3.31 6.35 12.08
N LEU A 280 -2.21 5.81 11.56
CA LEU A 280 -1.43 6.40 10.44
C LEU A 280 -1.89 5.90 9.07
N LEU A 281 -2.57 4.74 9.02
CA LEU A 281 -3.04 4.14 7.77
C LEU A 281 -4.37 4.75 7.34
N GLY A 282 -4.39 5.40 6.20
CA GLY A 282 -5.58 6.06 5.68
C GLY A 282 -6.47 5.14 4.86
N GLU A 283 -5.91 4.26 4.05
CA GLU A 283 -6.68 3.37 3.20
C GLU A 283 -6.03 2.02 3.00
N GLU A 284 -6.88 1.04 2.79
CA GLU A 284 -6.52 -0.31 2.39
C GLU A 284 -7.23 -0.68 1.10
N ARG A 285 -6.49 -1.26 0.18
CA ARG A 285 -6.98 -1.70 -1.11
C ARG A 285 -6.89 -3.20 -1.20
N VAL A 286 -8.02 -3.84 -1.42
CA VAL A 286 -8.12 -5.29 -1.40
C VAL A 286 -8.65 -5.78 -2.72
N THR A 287 -7.83 -6.54 -3.43
CA THR A 287 -8.26 -7.30 -4.60
C THR A 287 -8.79 -8.65 -4.15
N LEU A 288 -10.03 -8.95 -4.46
CA LEU A 288 -10.67 -10.23 -4.17
C LEU A 288 -10.59 -11.14 -5.39
N GLU A 289 -9.82 -12.21 -5.26
CA GLU A 289 -9.72 -13.26 -6.27
C GLU A 289 -10.96 -14.15 -6.26
N PRO A 290 -11.54 -14.47 -7.42
CA PRO A 290 -12.74 -15.30 -7.51
C PRO A 290 -12.46 -16.78 -7.22
N TYR A 291 -11.19 -17.19 -7.23
CA TYR A 291 -10.79 -18.59 -7.13
C TYR A 291 -10.46 -19.00 -5.69
N PRO A 292 -10.74 -20.26 -5.34
CA PRO A 292 -10.37 -20.79 -4.02
C PRO A 292 -8.85 -20.70 -3.83
N GLY A 293 -8.41 -20.02 -2.78
CA GLY A 293 -7.00 -19.92 -2.42
C GLY A 293 -6.30 -21.24 -2.15
N ASP A 294 -7.08 -22.29 -1.85
CA ASP A 294 -6.63 -23.67 -1.63
C ASP A 294 -5.89 -24.29 -2.81
N GLN A 295 -6.18 -23.84 -4.02
CA GLN A 295 -5.55 -24.37 -5.23
C GLN A 295 -4.11 -23.82 -5.43
N PHE A 296 -3.77 -22.73 -4.75
CA PHE A 296 -2.54 -21.95 -5.04
C PHE A 296 -1.58 -21.86 -3.86
N VAL A 297 -2.04 -22.11 -2.63
CA VAL A 297 -1.23 -21.92 -1.44
C VAL A 297 -1.30 -23.14 -0.53
N PRO A 298 -0.16 -23.74 -0.15
CA PRO A 298 -0.11 -24.78 0.83
C PRO A 298 -0.82 -24.38 2.12
N GLN A 299 -1.52 -25.31 2.76
CA GLN A 299 -2.32 -25.03 3.96
C GLN A 299 -1.51 -24.35 5.08
N ARG A 300 -0.23 -24.74 5.22
CA ARG A 300 0.72 -24.17 6.19
C ARG A 300 0.99 -22.67 5.98
N ASP A 301 0.81 -22.18 4.74
CA ASP A 301 1.12 -20.81 4.37
C ASP A 301 -0.13 -19.91 4.34
N ARG A 302 -1.29 -20.46 4.75
CA ARG A 302 -2.58 -19.74 4.77
C ARG A 302 -2.76 -19.01 6.08
N ILE A 303 -3.21 -17.78 5.97
CA ILE A 303 -3.55 -16.93 7.11
C ILE A 303 -5.06 -16.71 7.07
N ASP A 304 -5.73 -16.92 8.20
CA ASP A 304 -7.17 -16.72 8.29
C ASP A 304 -7.50 -15.23 8.12
N SER A 305 -8.32 -14.90 7.14
CA SER A 305 -8.74 -13.53 6.88
C SER A 305 -9.54 -12.91 8.01
N LYS A 306 -10.20 -13.71 8.84
CA LYS A 306 -10.83 -13.22 10.08
C LYS A 306 -9.82 -12.54 11.00
N ASN A 307 -8.57 -13.02 10.98
CA ASN A 307 -7.47 -12.44 11.76
C ASN A 307 -6.80 -11.26 11.06
N VAL A 308 -7.09 -11.01 9.78
CA VAL A 308 -6.42 -9.97 8.98
C VAL A 308 -7.39 -8.92 8.47
N LEU A 309 -8.54 -9.32 7.93
CA LEU A 309 -9.51 -8.41 7.31
C LEU A 309 -10.85 -8.34 8.05
N GLY A 310 -11.18 -9.30 8.89
CA GLY A 310 -12.44 -9.31 9.65
C GLY A 310 -13.72 -9.29 8.81
N ILE A 311 -13.67 -9.70 7.54
CA ILE A 311 -14.76 -9.46 6.60
C ILE A 311 -15.86 -10.50 6.76
N GLU A 312 -16.97 -10.10 7.27
CA GLU A 312 -18.28 -10.65 6.93
C GLU A 312 -19.12 -9.54 6.28
N GLY A 313 -19.05 -9.48 4.98
CA GLY A 313 -20.05 -9.00 4.03
C GLY A 313 -20.55 -7.56 4.04
N THR A 314 -20.42 -6.73 5.03
CA THR A 314 -21.19 -5.47 5.14
C THR A 314 -20.39 -4.17 5.09
N GLY A 315 -19.07 -4.23 5.08
CA GLY A 315 -18.24 -3.02 4.91
C GLY A 315 -17.93 -2.26 6.20
N ILE A 316 -18.43 -2.69 7.36
CA ILE A 316 -17.97 -2.24 8.68
C ILE A 316 -17.92 -3.49 9.56
N ASP A 317 -16.72 -3.95 9.87
CA ASP A 317 -16.63 -5.21 10.59
C ASP A 317 -15.59 -5.24 11.70
N GLY A 318 -15.84 -6.14 12.64
CA GLY A 318 -14.90 -6.56 13.65
C GLY A 318 -13.64 -7.19 13.00
N GLY A 319 -12.55 -7.23 13.70
CA GLY A 319 -11.29 -7.73 13.20
C GLY A 319 -10.37 -6.59 12.74
N GLU A 320 -9.50 -6.85 11.79
CA GLU A 320 -8.51 -5.88 11.34
C GLU A 320 -9.09 -4.71 10.53
N LEU A 321 -10.27 -4.90 9.90
CA LEU A 321 -11.04 -3.81 9.27
C LEU A 321 -11.99 -3.11 10.26
N LYS A 322 -11.82 -3.33 11.55
CA LYS A 322 -12.62 -2.62 12.55
C LYS A 322 -12.52 -1.11 12.32
N ASN A 323 -13.68 -0.47 12.23
CA ASN A 323 -13.83 0.94 11.88
C ASN A 323 -13.44 1.33 10.44
N ALA A 324 -13.12 0.38 9.57
CA ALA A 324 -12.92 0.68 8.15
C ALA A 324 -14.25 0.79 7.41
N ILE A 325 -14.32 1.71 6.46
CA ILE A 325 -15.51 1.92 5.62
C ILE A 325 -15.15 1.58 4.17
N LYS A 326 -15.90 0.65 3.57
CA LYS A 326 -15.77 0.38 2.13
C LYS A 326 -16.40 1.51 1.32
N VAL A 327 -15.58 2.24 0.59
CA VAL A 327 -16.01 3.44 -0.15
C VAL A 327 -16.10 3.25 -1.65
N HIS A 328 -15.43 2.24 -2.18
CA HIS A 328 -15.42 1.96 -3.61
C HIS A 328 -15.27 0.47 -3.86
N SER A 329 -15.87 0.02 -4.95
CA SER A 329 -15.75 -1.34 -5.44
C SER A 329 -15.82 -1.29 -6.97
N THR A 330 -14.82 -1.86 -7.64
CA THR A 330 -14.79 -1.98 -9.08
C THR A 330 -14.45 -3.41 -9.48
N ARG A 331 -15.08 -3.87 -10.57
CA ARG A 331 -14.72 -5.16 -11.13
C ARG A 331 -13.67 -4.94 -12.20
N ILE A 332 -12.55 -5.66 -12.07
CA ILE A 332 -11.48 -5.66 -13.03
C ILE A 332 -11.36 -7.10 -13.56
N ARG A 333 -11.95 -7.37 -14.73
CA ARG A 333 -12.14 -8.73 -15.24
C ARG A 333 -12.92 -9.60 -14.25
N ASP A 334 -12.31 -10.69 -13.75
CA ASP A 334 -12.93 -11.61 -12.80
C ASP A 334 -12.69 -11.21 -11.35
N GLU A 335 -11.83 -10.24 -11.10
CA GLU A 335 -11.42 -9.77 -9.79
C GLU A 335 -12.29 -8.62 -9.32
N LEU A 336 -12.46 -8.49 -8.02
CA LEU A 336 -13.17 -7.38 -7.40
C LEU A 336 -12.18 -6.56 -6.57
N ALA A 337 -11.93 -5.33 -6.99
CA ALA A 337 -11.07 -4.40 -6.29
C ALA A 337 -11.87 -3.47 -5.39
N ASN A 338 -11.58 -3.48 -4.11
CA ASN A 338 -12.24 -2.69 -3.08
C ASN A 338 -11.29 -1.68 -2.44
N VAL A 339 -11.82 -0.53 -2.07
CA VAL A 339 -11.12 0.50 -1.29
C VAL A 339 -11.83 0.68 0.05
N TYR A 340 -11.08 0.51 1.12
CA TYR A 340 -11.50 0.71 2.50
C TYR A 340 -10.77 1.90 3.11
N LEU A 341 -11.49 2.76 3.85
CA LEU A 341 -10.92 3.87 4.57
C LEU A 341 -10.91 3.61 6.06
N TYR A 342 -9.80 3.94 6.70
CA TYR A 342 -9.65 3.94 8.15
C TYR A 342 -9.78 5.36 8.71
N PRO A 343 -10.29 5.53 9.93
CA PRO A 343 -10.15 6.78 10.64
C PRO A 343 -8.65 7.05 10.88
N LEU A 344 -8.24 8.26 10.60
CA LEU A 344 -6.89 8.74 10.92
C LEU A 344 -6.90 9.40 12.31
N ASP A 345 -5.79 9.33 13.03
CA ASP A 345 -5.67 10.07 14.29
C ASP A 345 -5.79 11.58 14.02
N GLU A 346 -6.63 12.27 14.78
CA GLU A 346 -6.87 13.71 14.61
C GLU A 346 -5.60 14.55 14.78
N LYS A 347 -4.62 14.07 15.55
CA LYS A 347 -3.31 14.70 15.70
C LYS A 347 -2.49 14.77 14.41
N LEU A 348 -2.87 14.00 13.38
CA LEU A 348 -2.19 13.99 12.08
C LEU A 348 -2.50 15.23 11.24
N CYS A 349 -3.58 15.91 11.53
CA CYS A 349 -3.94 17.19 10.92
C CYS A 349 -3.66 18.35 11.88
N ASN A 350 -3.51 19.53 11.32
CA ASN A 350 -3.29 20.76 12.12
C ASN A 350 -4.52 21.12 12.92
#